data_5f043ca425a4c8b831208f28a2570ba2
#
_entry.id   5f043ca425a4c8b831208f28a2570ba2
#
_cell.length_a   1.000
_cell.length_b   1.000
_cell.length_c   1.000
_cell.angle_alpha   90.00
_cell.angle_beta   90.00
_cell.angle_gamma   90.00
#
_symmetry.space_group_name_H-M   'P 1'
#
loop_
_entity.id
_entity.type
_entity.pdbx_description
1 polymer ?
#
loop_
_entity_poly.entity_id
_entity_poly.type
_entity_poly.pdbx_seq_one_letter_code
_entity_poly.pdbx_strand_id
1 'polypeptide(L)'
;MKRTVTTYLLALAVAMGFSAEAQTTKKLTAAKYNEYGLVYTLPQTYFRIEVEAEQTVKKAGPYYNYSKKYLGTTDVITVDSKSWTLKSVKVTSYGVPQNGNEYLMQFKSGATPYMIVSQNGMPLSINIDAADVPAYEAGKGTPLTASLLENNAYSSALSGELLASGSLAKRAETAANTIYKIRESRTNYAIGEADQMPPDGESLRLVLNELDKQEEALKAMFLGTTQTSTAVKVFDYVPVGEVNKEVFLRISDFNGISNKDDLSGEPLYLSVKIITKGEKPLDEKGIEKQLPKGAVMYNIPGKAQVSLIYDGEEVFSEMFDVAQFGVEYGLDPALFTDKKKPAYMKFHPATGGIMEIGVVEQGQVKKTAAVKVEEEPSVEPAPVVEEEKKEEKKEEPKEKKKKGNIFDIFD
;
A
#
# COMPACT_ATOMS: atom_id res chain seq x y z
N MET A 1 24.33 -26.85 38.89
CA MET A 1 23.11 -27.43 38.29
C MET A 1 21.80 -26.69 38.62
N LYS A 2 21.72 -25.78 39.61
CA LYS A 2 20.47 -25.05 39.94
C LYS A 2 20.20 -23.78 39.06
N ARG A 3 21.20 -23.22 38.41
CA ARG A 3 21.03 -22.01 37.56
C ARG A 3 20.55 -22.26 36.15
N THR A 4 20.82 -23.43 35.56
CA THR A 4 20.40 -23.80 34.21
C THR A 4 18.91 -24.20 34.14
N VAL A 5 18.36 -24.77 35.18
CA VAL A 5 16.93 -25.16 35.24
C VAL A 5 16.00 -23.95 35.29
N THR A 6 16.44 -22.88 36.00
CA THR A 6 15.63 -21.64 36.11
C THR A 6 15.58 -20.88 34.79
N THR A 7 16.65 -20.93 33.96
CA THR A 7 16.69 -20.27 32.64
C THR A 7 15.81 -21.01 31.62
N TYR A 8 15.77 -22.34 31.67
CA TYR A 8 14.88 -23.12 30.81
C TYR A 8 13.41 -23.00 31.15
N LEU A 9 13.07 -22.85 32.48
CA LEU A 9 11.71 -22.59 32.90
C LEU A 9 11.22 -21.19 32.53
N LEU A 10 12.09 -20.18 32.54
CA LEU A 10 11.75 -18.82 32.07
C LEU A 10 11.60 -18.77 30.55
N ALA A 11 12.45 -19.49 29.79
CA ALA A 11 12.34 -19.61 28.34
C ALA A 11 11.07 -20.38 27.92
N LEU A 12 10.67 -21.40 28.67
CA LEU A 12 9.44 -22.14 28.42
C LEU A 12 8.18 -21.30 28.73
N ALA A 13 8.23 -20.45 29.75
CA ALA A 13 7.14 -19.55 30.10
C ALA A 13 6.94 -18.42 29.06
N VAL A 14 8.02 -17.95 28.41
CA VAL A 14 7.97 -16.96 27.33
C VAL A 14 7.48 -17.60 26.02
N ALA A 15 7.78 -18.88 25.76
CA ALA A 15 7.30 -19.61 24.58
C ALA A 15 5.81 -19.98 24.64
N MET A 16 5.20 -20.04 25.83
CA MET A 16 3.76 -20.30 26.00
C MET A 16 2.91 -19.03 26.02
N GLY A 17 3.51 -17.85 25.93
CA GLY A 17 2.82 -16.56 25.96
C GLY A 17 2.28 -16.04 24.63
N PHE A 18 2.46 -16.75 23.51
CA PHE A 18 2.05 -16.30 22.17
C PHE A 18 1.00 -17.20 21.50
N SER A 19 0.08 -17.73 22.24
CA SER A 19 -1.14 -18.31 21.69
C SER A 19 -2.33 -17.99 22.60
N ALA A 20 -2.51 -16.72 22.90
CA ALA A 20 -3.80 -16.20 23.29
C ALA A 20 -4.51 -15.72 22.03
N GLU A 21 -4.87 -16.63 21.14
CA GLU A 21 -6.09 -16.45 20.37
C GLU A 21 -7.22 -16.33 21.39
N ALA A 22 -7.57 -15.08 21.69
CA ALA A 22 -8.77 -14.79 22.44
C ALA A 22 -9.96 -15.16 21.55
N GLN A 23 -10.29 -16.44 21.45
CA GLN A 23 -11.64 -16.88 21.16
C GLN A 23 -12.55 -16.28 22.23
N THR A 24 -13.01 -15.06 21.99
CA THR A 24 -14.11 -14.51 22.74
C THR A 24 -15.37 -15.25 22.32
N THR A 25 -15.61 -16.42 22.93
CA THR A 25 -16.90 -17.07 22.89
C THR A 25 -17.87 -16.15 23.63
N LYS A 26 -18.56 -15.29 22.88
CA LYS A 26 -19.64 -14.49 23.46
C LYS A 26 -20.76 -15.42 23.84
N LYS A 27 -21.09 -15.46 25.11
CA LYS A 27 -22.34 -16.06 25.60
C LYS A 27 -23.49 -15.28 24.96
N LEU A 28 -24.03 -15.82 23.87
CA LEU A 28 -25.40 -15.54 23.49
C LEU A 28 -26.25 -15.84 24.71
N THR A 29 -27.16 -14.97 25.11
CA THR A 29 -28.10 -15.24 26.17
C THR A 29 -28.81 -16.56 25.90
N ALA A 30 -28.90 -17.45 26.89
CA ALA A 30 -29.40 -18.82 26.79
C ALA A 30 -30.77 -18.95 26.07
N ALA A 31 -31.58 -17.89 26.02
CA ALA A 31 -32.85 -17.82 25.31
C ALA A 31 -32.73 -17.87 23.78
N LYS A 32 -31.57 -17.55 23.19
CA LYS A 32 -31.37 -17.52 21.72
C LYS A 32 -30.80 -18.83 21.16
N TYR A 33 -30.33 -19.75 21.99
CA TYR A 33 -29.71 -21.02 21.55
C TYR A 33 -30.66 -22.04 20.97
N ASN A 34 -31.96 -21.93 21.26
CA ASN A 34 -32.96 -22.87 20.82
C ASN A 34 -33.79 -22.39 19.62
N GLU A 35 -33.44 -21.28 19.02
CA GLU A 35 -34.14 -20.72 17.87
C GLU A 35 -33.32 -20.90 16.61
N TYR A 36 -33.97 -21.53 15.59
CA TYR A 36 -33.32 -21.66 14.26
C TYR A 36 -33.33 -20.32 13.54
N GLY A 37 -32.18 -19.91 13.06
CA GLY A 37 -32.06 -18.69 12.30
C GLY A 37 -30.58 -18.33 12.01
N LEU A 38 -30.36 -17.30 11.22
CA LEU A 38 -29.04 -16.73 10.98
C LEU A 38 -28.78 -15.58 11.96
N VAL A 39 -27.67 -15.67 12.68
CA VAL A 39 -27.21 -14.56 13.52
C VAL A 39 -26.26 -13.69 12.70
N TYR A 40 -26.47 -12.39 12.70
CA TYR A 40 -25.59 -11.40 12.10
C TYR A 40 -25.41 -10.21 13.04
N THR A 41 -24.31 -9.47 12.84
CA THR A 41 -23.95 -8.32 13.68
C THR A 41 -23.83 -7.07 12.83
N LEU A 42 -24.51 -5.99 13.20
CA LEU A 42 -24.36 -4.73 12.49
C LEU A 42 -22.96 -4.13 12.75
N PRO A 43 -22.32 -3.54 11.73
CA PRO A 43 -21.01 -2.93 11.92
C PRO A 43 -21.12 -1.54 12.57
N GLN A 44 -20.06 -1.18 13.26
CA GLN A 44 -19.66 0.19 13.52
C GLN A 44 -18.57 0.59 12.52
N THR A 45 -18.54 1.86 12.15
CA THR A 45 -17.58 2.40 11.19
C THR A 45 -16.27 2.77 11.88
N TYR A 46 -15.17 2.30 11.32
CA TYR A 46 -13.80 2.70 11.67
C TYR A 46 -13.19 3.46 10.50
N PHE A 47 -12.34 4.41 10.80
CA PHE A 47 -11.45 5.02 9.82
C PHE A 47 -10.06 4.42 9.92
N ARG A 48 -9.56 3.94 8.80
CA ARG A 48 -8.17 3.55 8.64
C ARG A 48 -7.43 4.71 8.02
N ILE A 49 -6.51 5.27 8.78
CA ILE A 49 -5.71 6.43 8.41
C ILE A 49 -4.31 5.94 8.11
N GLU A 50 -3.93 5.93 6.84
CA GLU A 50 -2.60 5.63 6.37
C GLU A 50 -1.83 6.92 6.20
N VAL A 51 -0.69 7.03 6.88
CA VAL A 51 0.17 8.21 6.86
C VAL A 51 1.51 7.79 6.28
N GLU A 52 1.91 8.45 5.21
CA GLU A 52 3.21 8.32 4.58
C GLU A 52 4.06 9.56 4.89
N ALA A 53 5.22 9.35 5.48
CA ALA A 53 6.21 10.40 5.70
C ALA A 53 7.49 10.12 4.91
N GLU A 54 8.09 11.18 4.37
CA GLU A 54 9.32 11.13 3.63
C GLU A 54 10.49 11.63 4.49
N GLN A 55 11.53 10.82 4.54
CA GLN A 55 12.81 11.18 5.13
C GLN A 55 13.73 11.71 4.05
N THR A 56 14.30 12.87 4.29
CA THR A 56 15.39 13.44 3.49
C THR A 56 16.67 13.46 4.31
N VAL A 57 17.69 12.78 3.81
CA VAL A 57 19.03 12.76 4.41
C VAL A 57 19.98 13.48 3.46
N LYS A 58 20.59 14.54 3.93
CA LYS A 58 21.61 15.31 3.20
C LYS A 58 22.96 15.10 3.86
N LYS A 59 23.98 14.80 3.06
CA LYS A 59 25.36 14.63 3.51
C LYS A 59 26.28 15.56 2.75
N ALA A 60 27.09 16.31 3.48
CA ALA A 60 28.10 17.21 2.92
C ALA A 60 29.25 16.40 2.29
N GLY A 61 29.68 16.80 1.12
CA GLY A 61 30.86 16.22 0.48
C GLY A 61 32.14 16.70 1.16
N PRO A 62 33.21 15.90 1.26
CA PRO A 62 34.46 16.30 1.90
C PRO A 62 35.14 17.49 1.24
N TYR A 63 34.79 17.80 -0.02
CA TYR A 63 35.41 18.90 -0.79
C TYR A 63 34.44 20.07 -1.07
N TYR A 64 33.35 20.20 -0.32
CA TYR A 64 32.31 21.21 -0.57
C TYR A 64 32.88 22.65 -0.62
N ASN A 65 33.87 22.98 0.19
CA ASN A 65 34.53 24.29 0.19
C ASN A 65 35.28 24.62 -1.11
N TYR A 66 35.60 23.62 -1.91
CA TYR A 66 36.36 23.76 -3.15
C TYR A 66 35.47 23.74 -4.40
N SER A 67 34.18 23.56 -4.25
CA SER A 67 33.24 23.41 -5.36
C SER A 67 33.17 24.63 -6.25
N LYS A 68 33.12 25.82 -5.68
CA LYS A 68 33.16 27.08 -6.44
C LYS A 68 34.43 27.20 -7.27
N LYS A 69 35.61 26.86 -6.68
CA LYS A 69 36.91 26.99 -7.34
C LYS A 69 37.07 26.00 -8.51
N TYR A 70 36.69 24.74 -8.31
CA TYR A 70 36.97 23.67 -9.26
C TYR A 70 35.79 23.28 -10.16
N LEU A 71 34.55 23.41 -9.68
CA LEU A 71 33.36 23.06 -10.44
C LEU A 71 32.50 24.26 -10.83
N GLY A 72 32.85 25.47 -10.36
CA GLY A 72 32.13 26.71 -10.68
C GLY A 72 30.74 26.83 -10.02
N THR A 73 30.40 25.97 -9.04
CA THR A 73 29.10 25.98 -8.37
C THR A 73 29.20 26.30 -6.89
N THR A 74 28.19 26.99 -6.38
CA THR A 74 27.98 27.26 -4.95
C THR A 74 26.77 26.49 -4.40
N ASP A 75 26.02 25.78 -5.25
CA ASP A 75 24.91 24.93 -4.85
C ASP A 75 25.46 23.58 -4.34
N VAL A 76 25.75 23.56 -3.05
CA VAL A 76 26.40 22.45 -2.37
C VAL A 76 25.82 22.25 -0.97
N ILE A 77 25.81 21.02 -0.53
CA ILE A 77 25.44 20.66 0.85
C ILE A 77 26.67 20.93 1.73
N THR A 78 26.54 21.86 2.67
CA THR A 78 27.61 22.27 3.56
C THR A 78 27.57 21.61 4.94
N VAL A 79 26.38 21.09 5.34
CA VAL A 79 26.14 20.50 6.65
C VAL A 79 25.26 19.27 6.49
N ASP A 80 25.59 18.20 7.19
CA ASP A 80 24.77 17.03 7.28
C ASP A 80 23.45 17.35 7.96
N SER A 81 22.34 16.91 7.37
CA SER A 81 21.02 17.08 7.94
C SER A 81 20.13 15.88 7.64
N LYS A 82 19.17 15.69 8.54
CA LYS A 82 18.12 14.70 8.41
C LYS A 82 16.80 15.36 8.79
N SER A 83 15.80 15.21 7.96
CA SER A 83 14.45 15.72 8.24
C SER A 83 13.39 14.72 7.78
N TRP A 84 12.23 14.80 8.42
CA TRP A 84 11.04 14.08 8.00
C TRP A 84 9.94 15.09 7.69
N THR A 85 9.21 14.83 6.64
CA THR A 85 8.03 15.62 6.25
C THR A 85 6.86 14.70 5.93
N LEU A 86 5.64 15.19 6.14
CA LEU A 86 4.46 14.48 5.70
C LEU A 86 4.45 14.45 4.16
N LYS A 87 4.29 13.25 3.58
CA LYS A 87 4.21 13.09 2.13
C LYS A 87 2.77 12.92 1.67
N SER A 88 2.02 12.03 2.31
CA SER A 88 0.62 11.79 1.98
C SER A 88 -0.17 11.25 3.17
N VAL A 89 -1.47 11.49 3.13
CA VAL A 89 -2.43 10.87 4.06
C VAL A 89 -3.58 10.29 3.24
N LYS A 90 -3.98 9.07 3.58
CA LYS A 90 -5.15 8.41 3.00
C LYS A 90 -6.06 7.92 4.10
N VAL A 91 -7.35 8.19 3.98
CA VAL A 91 -8.36 7.70 4.91
C VAL A 91 -9.33 6.80 4.17
N THR A 92 -9.64 5.65 4.74
CA THR A 92 -10.64 4.72 4.24
C THR A 92 -11.54 4.28 5.38
N SER A 93 -12.83 4.12 5.12
CA SER A 93 -13.77 3.58 6.10
C SER A 93 -13.92 2.07 5.94
N TYR A 94 -14.06 1.37 7.05
CA TYR A 94 -14.36 -0.06 7.08
C TYR A 94 -15.24 -0.41 8.26
N GLY A 95 -15.94 -1.54 8.18
CA GLY A 95 -16.84 -2.01 9.22
C GLY A 95 -16.13 -2.96 10.20
N VAL A 96 -16.46 -2.83 11.47
CA VAL A 96 -16.10 -3.76 12.54
C VAL A 96 -17.37 -4.18 13.26
N PRO A 97 -17.60 -5.47 13.53
CA PRO A 97 -18.80 -5.92 14.23
C PRO A 97 -18.99 -5.17 15.55
N GLN A 98 -20.15 -4.58 15.75
CA GLN A 98 -20.46 -3.84 16.97
C GLN A 98 -20.99 -4.80 18.03
N ASN A 99 -20.28 -4.89 19.15
CA ASN A 99 -20.71 -5.71 20.28
C ASN A 99 -22.07 -5.25 20.82
N GLY A 100 -23.01 -6.18 20.97
CA GLY A 100 -24.35 -5.87 21.47
C GLY A 100 -25.41 -5.61 20.37
N ASN A 101 -24.97 -5.44 19.09
CA ASN A 101 -25.83 -5.28 17.93
C ASN A 101 -25.93 -6.56 17.11
N GLU A 102 -26.22 -7.66 17.82
CA GLU A 102 -26.40 -9.00 17.26
C GLU A 102 -27.88 -9.27 17.04
N TYR A 103 -28.26 -9.66 15.83
CA TYR A 103 -29.63 -9.91 15.44
C TYR A 103 -29.80 -11.34 14.91
N LEU A 104 -30.88 -11.98 15.36
CA LEU A 104 -31.28 -13.27 14.84
C LEU A 104 -32.34 -13.07 13.75
N MET A 105 -32.02 -13.45 12.53
CA MET A 105 -32.96 -13.45 11.41
C MET A 105 -33.61 -14.81 11.25
N GLN A 106 -34.95 -14.86 11.35
CA GLN A 106 -35.74 -16.09 11.19
C GLN A 106 -36.68 -15.93 10.00
N PHE A 107 -36.67 -16.90 9.10
CA PHE A 107 -37.61 -16.97 7.99
C PHE A 107 -38.70 -17.99 8.25
N LYS A 108 -39.93 -17.65 7.88
CA LYS A 108 -41.05 -18.59 7.97
C LYS A 108 -40.88 -19.72 6.96
N SER A 109 -41.30 -20.91 7.34
CA SER A 109 -41.34 -22.13 6.49
C SER A 109 -42.00 -21.85 5.13
N GLY A 110 -41.32 -22.21 4.03
CA GLY A 110 -41.84 -22.14 2.66
C GLY A 110 -41.29 -21.01 1.77
N ALA A 111 -40.54 -20.05 2.29
CA ALA A 111 -39.71 -19.16 1.51
C ALA A 111 -38.25 -19.34 1.99
N THR A 112 -37.33 -19.39 1.07
CA THR A 112 -35.88 -19.54 1.39
C THR A 112 -35.11 -18.33 0.93
N PRO A 113 -35.34 -17.14 1.55
CA PRO A 113 -34.36 -16.06 1.38
C PRO A 113 -33.07 -16.53 2.03
N TYR A 114 -31.96 -16.18 1.41
CA TYR A 114 -30.64 -16.41 1.98
C TYR A 114 -29.96 -15.06 2.25
N MET A 115 -29.18 -15.01 3.30
CA MET A 115 -28.32 -13.87 3.61
C MET A 115 -26.87 -14.33 3.55
N ILE A 116 -26.05 -13.54 2.91
CA ILE A 116 -24.59 -13.69 2.92
C ILE A 116 -24.04 -12.75 4.00
N VAL A 117 -23.21 -13.31 4.85
CA VAL A 117 -22.48 -12.57 5.89
C VAL A 117 -20.97 -12.67 5.63
N SER A 118 -20.23 -11.65 6.05
CA SER A 118 -18.76 -11.66 6.02
C SER A 118 -18.19 -12.72 6.97
N GLN A 119 -16.91 -12.99 6.87
CA GLN A 119 -16.20 -13.88 7.82
C GLN A 119 -16.39 -13.43 9.28
N ASN A 120 -16.60 -12.14 9.53
CA ASN A 120 -16.83 -11.56 10.85
C ASN A 120 -18.32 -11.50 11.25
N GLY A 121 -19.22 -12.08 10.47
CA GLY A 121 -20.64 -12.12 10.76
C GLY A 121 -21.41 -10.85 10.43
N MET A 122 -20.83 -9.90 9.70
CA MET A 122 -21.54 -8.69 9.25
C MET A 122 -22.36 -8.98 7.99
N PRO A 123 -23.56 -8.36 7.82
CA PRO A 123 -24.40 -8.61 6.66
C PRO A 123 -23.77 -8.03 5.39
N LEU A 124 -23.74 -8.81 4.31
CA LEU A 124 -23.28 -8.39 2.99
C LEU A 124 -24.44 -8.28 2.00
N SER A 125 -25.33 -9.26 1.96
CA SER A 125 -26.49 -9.24 1.06
C SER A 125 -27.62 -10.15 1.49
N ILE A 126 -28.80 -9.92 0.91
CA ILE A 126 -29.98 -10.81 0.99
C ILE A 126 -30.47 -11.08 -0.43
N ASN A 127 -30.74 -12.35 -0.74
CA ASN A 127 -31.26 -12.83 -2.03
C ASN A 127 -30.42 -12.49 -3.26
N ILE A 128 -29.17 -12.12 -3.08
CA ILE A 128 -28.19 -11.86 -4.15
C ILE A 128 -26.79 -12.22 -3.66
N ASP A 129 -25.93 -12.63 -4.57
CA ASP A 129 -24.54 -12.94 -4.24
C ASP A 129 -23.75 -11.65 -3.96
N ALA A 130 -22.91 -11.71 -2.94
CA ALA A 130 -21.95 -10.66 -2.61
C ALA A 130 -20.63 -11.29 -2.18
N ALA A 131 -19.53 -10.71 -2.62
CA ALA A 131 -18.20 -11.07 -2.17
C ALA A 131 -17.87 -10.35 -0.86
N ASP A 132 -17.07 -10.99 -0.02
CA ASP A 132 -16.51 -10.34 1.17
C ASP A 132 -15.51 -9.23 0.76
N VAL A 133 -15.32 -8.27 1.65
CA VAL A 133 -14.37 -7.18 1.41
C VAL A 133 -12.96 -7.76 1.44
N PRO A 134 -12.12 -7.50 0.41
CA PRO A 134 -10.74 -7.99 0.41
C PRO A 134 -9.97 -7.44 1.61
N ALA A 135 -8.99 -8.22 2.07
CA ALA A 135 -8.09 -7.79 3.12
C ALA A 135 -7.36 -6.50 2.70
N TYR A 136 -7.25 -5.58 3.65
CA TYR A 136 -6.53 -4.34 3.39
C TYR A 136 -5.03 -4.59 3.33
N GLU A 137 -4.40 -4.08 2.28
CA GLU A 137 -2.95 -4.06 2.14
C GLU A 137 -2.44 -2.64 2.36
N ALA A 138 -1.62 -2.47 3.39
CA ALA A 138 -0.97 -1.19 3.67
C ALA A 138 0.06 -0.86 2.58
N GLY A 139 0.22 0.42 2.29
CA GLY A 139 1.32 0.91 1.47
C GLY A 139 2.68 0.51 2.04
N LYS A 140 3.65 0.29 1.16
CA LYS A 140 5.02 -0.06 1.56
C LYS A 140 5.92 1.16 1.43
N GLY A 141 6.60 1.51 2.51
CA GLY A 141 7.62 2.55 2.47
C GLY A 141 8.82 2.13 1.60
N THR A 142 9.52 3.12 1.08
CA THR A 142 10.77 2.93 0.34
C THR A 142 11.95 3.03 1.29
N PRO A 143 12.83 2.01 1.40
CA PRO A 143 13.98 2.07 2.28
C PRO A 143 14.98 3.13 1.83
N LEU A 144 15.73 3.66 2.78
CA LEU A 144 16.85 4.56 2.47
C LEU A 144 17.92 3.77 1.72
N THR A 145 18.31 4.27 0.55
CA THR A 145 19.45 3.72 -0.18
C THR A 145 20.75 4.27 0.43
N ALA A 146 21.80 3.44 0.42
CA ALA A 146 23.09 3.90 0.93
C ALA A 146 23.67 5.05 0.09
N SER A 147 24.28 6.03 0.76
CA SER A 147 24.88 7.18 0.12
C SER A 147 26.08 6.79 -0.74
N LEU A 148 26.27 7.46 -1.87
CA LEU A 148 27.50 7.37 -2.65
C LEU A 148 28.75 7.67 -1.81
N LEU A 149 28.63 8.49 -0.76
CA LEU A 149 29.70 8.80 0.17
C LEU A 149 29.94 7.74 1.24
N GLU A 150 28.97 6.85 1.51
CA GLU A 150 29.05 5.80 2.53
C GLU A 150 29.49 4.45 1.98
N ASN A 151 29.12 4.12 0.76
CA ASN A 151 29.28 2.80 0.16
C ASN A 151 30.63 2.53 -0.49
N ASN A 152 31.66 3.28 -0.22
CA ASN A 152 32.90 3.17 -0.99
C ASN A 152 32.71 3.23 -2.53
N ALA A 153 31.53 3.65 -3.00
CA ALA A 153 31.25 3.73 -4.43
C ALA A 153 32.21 4.70 -5.12
N TYR A 154 32.68 5.71 -4.38
CA TYR A 154 33.74 6.59 -4.84
C TYR A 154 35.16 5.99 -4.69
N SER A 155 35.32 4.89 -3.96
CA SER A 155 36.65 4.27 -3.82
C SER A 155 37.19 3.74 -5.15
N SER A 156 36.30 3.28 -6.04
CA SER A 156 36.66 2.89 -7.39
C SER A 156 37.06 4.06 -8.29
N ALA A 157 36.54 5.26 -8.00
CA ALA A 157 36.89 6.51 -8.66
C ALA A 157 38.12 7.22 -8.04
N LEU A 158 38.58 6.76 -6.86
CA LEU A 158 39.78 7.28 -6.21
C LEU A 158 41.04 6.71 -6.84
N SER A 159 41.78 7.52 -7.59
CA SER A 159 43.10 7.13 -8.07
C SER A 159 44.11 7.01 -6.92
N GLY A 160 45.14 6.18 -7.09
CA GLY A 160 46.23 6.08 -6.11
C GLY A 160 46.87 7.44 -5.83
N GLU A 161 46.92 8.35 -6.83
CA GLU A 161 47.38 9.72 -6.69
C GLU A 161 46.49 10.55 -5.72
N LEU A 162 45.17 10.39 -5.83
CA LEU A 162 44.22 11.02 -4.92
C LEU A 162 44.43 10.59 -3.47
N LEU A 163 44.62 9.27 -3.27
CA LEU A 163 44.83 8.68 -1.93
C LEU A 163 46.18 9.11 -1.34
N ALA A 164 47.21 9.21 -2.17
CA ALA A 164 48.57 9.61 -1.75
C ALA A 164 48.72 11.12 -1.44
N SER A 165 47.74 11.95 -1.85
CA SER A 165 47.79 13.40 -1.67
C SER A 165 47.73 13.78 -0.19
N GLY A 166 48.68 14.56 0.28
CA GLY A 166 48.84 14.91 1.70
C GLY A 166 47.88 15.99 2.21
N SER A 167 47.27 16.82 1.34
CA SER A 167 46.36 17.90 1.74
C SER A 167 44.98 17.76 1.12
N LEU A 168 43.96 18.26 1.84
CA LEU A 168 42.57 18.24 1.36
C LEU A 168 42.43 19.08 0.06
N ALA A 169 43.11 20.21 -0.05
CA ALA A 169 43.11 21.02 -1.26
C ALA A 169 43.66 20.28 -2.48
N LYS A 170 44.75 19.53 -2.30
CA LYS A 170 45.37 18.75 -3.39
C LYS A 170 44.47 17.57 -3.79
N ARG A 171 43.84 16.91 -2.82
CA ARG A 171 42.83 15.86 -3.10
C ARG A 171 41.68 16.43 -3.91
N ALA A 172 41.12 17.57 -3.53
CA ALA A 172 40.05 18.22 -4.27
C ALA A 172 40.50 18.60 -5.70
N GLU A 173 41.68 19.12 -5.88
CA GLU A 173 42.24 19.42 -7.21
C GLU A 173 42.35 18.16 -8.07
N THR A 174 42.91 17.08 -7.54
CA THR A 174 43.07 15.81 -8.26
C THR A 174 41.69 15.20 -8.63
N ALA A 175 40.74 15.24 -7.70
CA ALA A 175 39.37 14.80 -7.97
C ALA A 175 38.69 15.59 -9.10
N ALA A 176 38.84 16.91 -9.08
CA ALA A 176 38.31 17.79 -10.13
C ALA A 176 38.97 17.52 -11.50
N ASN A 177 40.31 17.37 -11.52
CA ASN A 177 40.99 17.01 -12.75
C ASN A 177 40.55 15.68 -13.31
N THR A 178 40.26 14.71 -12.46
CA THR A 178 39.67 13.40 -12.88
C THR A 178 38.27 13.59 -13.47
N ILE A 179 37.41 14.42 -12.88
CA ILE A 179 36.11 14.76 -13.45
C ILE A 179 36.26 15.33 -14.88
N TYR A 180 37.18 16.24 -15.07
CA TYR A 180 37.41 16.84 -16.39
C TYR A 180 37.95 15.83 -17.42
N LYS A 181 38.86 14.93 -17.00
CA LYS A 181 39.34 13.83 -17.87
C LYS A 181 38.20 12.87 -18.26
N ILE A 182 37.30 12.56 -17.33
CA ILE A 182 36.13 11.70 -17.62
C ILE A 182 35.23 12.40 -18.67
N ARG A 183 34.99 13.71 -18.52
CA ARG A 183 34.18 14.47 -19.48
C ARG A 183 34.81 14.53 -20.86
N GLU A 184 36.13 14.75 -20.92
CA GLU A 184 36.91 14.71 -22.16
C GLU A 184 36.80 13.32 -22.82
N SER A 185 37.07 12.25 -22.09
CA SER A 185 36.93 10.90 -22.59
C SER A 185 35.53 10.61 -23.15
N ARG A 186 34.48 11.02 -22.42
CA ARG A 186 33.09 10.86 -22.88
C ARG A 186 32.82 11.66 -24.16
N THR A 187 33.35 12.88 -24.28
CA THR A 187 33.25 13.67 -25.48
C THR A 187 33.93 12.97 -26.65
N ASN A 188 35.16 12.43 -26.44
CA ASN A 188 35.94 11.75 -27.46
C ASN A 188 35.20 10.48 -27.97
N TYR A 189 34.54 9.72 -27.06
CA TYR A 189 33.66 8.62 -27.48
C TYR A 189 32.46 9.09 -28.30
N ALA A 190 31.84 10.20 -27.90
CA ALA A 190 30.66 10.73 -28.58
C ALA A 190 30.94 11.26 -29.99
N ILE A 191 32.14 11.86 -30.21
CA ILE A 191 32.53 12.41 -31.54
C ILE A 191 33.37 11.44 -32.35
N GLY A 192 33.68 10.23 -31.84
CA GLY A 192 34.46 9.20 -32.53
C GLY A 192 35.95 9.45 -32.57
N GLU A 193 36.50 10.27 -31.68
CA GLU A 193 37.93 10.63 -31.54
C GLU A 193 38.64 9.84 -30.44
N ALA A 194 38.01 8.85 -29.84
CA ALA A 194 38.65 8.02 -28.83
C ALA A 194 39.70 7.10 -29.48
N ASP A 195 40.88 6.95 -28.83
CA ASP A 195 41.99 6.13 -29.31
C ASP A 195 41.58 4.68 -29.57
N GLN A 196 40.64 4.18 -28.79
CA GLN A 196 40.07 2.84 -28.94
C GLN A 196 38.56 2.92 -28.80
N MET A 197 37.83 2.66 -29.87
CA MET A 197 36.37 2.54 -29.85
C MET A 197 35.96 1.13 -29.45
N PRO A 198 34.97 0.97 -28.56
CA PRO A 198 34.39 -0.34 -28.27
C PRO A 198 33.84 -1.01 -29.54
N PRO A 199 33.88 -2.35 -29.63
CA PRO A 199 33.58 -3.08 -30.87
C PRO A 199 32.08 -3.00 -31.28
N ASP A 200 31.21 -2.68 -30.34
CA ASP A 200 29.76 -2.63 -30.56
C ASP A 200 29.09 -1.59 -29.63
N GLY A 201 27.82 -1.28 -29.92
CA GLY A 201 27.06 -0.29 -29.18
C GLY A 201 26.78 -0.67 -27.72
N GLU A 202 26.69 -1.96 -27.38
CA GLU A 202 26.49 -2.40 -26.02
C GLU A 202 27.75 -2.20 -25.17
N SER A 203 28.90 -2.55 -25.72
CA SER A 203 30.20 -2.30 -25.07
C SER A 203 30.43 -0.81 -24.86
N LEU A 204 30.09 0.04 -25.82
CA LEU A 204 30.16 1.49 -25.68
C LEU A 204 29.22 1.99 -24.56
N ARG A 205 27.99 1.46 -24.51
CA ARG A 205 27.03 1.81 -23.45
C ARG A 205 27.57 1.46 -22.05
N LEU A 206 28.19 0.32 -21.89
CA LEU A 206 28.82 -0.10 -20.63
C LEU A 206 29.95 0.86 -20.21
N VAL A 207 30.82 1.25 -21.17
CA VAL A 207 31.90 2.22 -20.88
C VAL A 207 31.34 3.56 -20.47
N LEU A 208 30.36 4.10 -21.22
CA LEU A 208 29.75 5.38 -20.88
C LEU A 208 29.05 5.36 -19.52
N ASN A 209 28.32 4.29 -19.21
CA ASN A 209 27.70 4.10 -17.90
C ASN A 209 28.71 4.09 -16.74
N GLU A 210 29.86 3.46 -16.96
CA GLU A 210 30.91 3.40 -15.94
C GLU A 210 31.56 4.80 -15.75
N LEU A 211 31.83 5.52 -16.84
CA LEU A 211 32.31 6.91 -16.75
C LEU A 211 31.31 7.83 -16.02
N ASP A 212 30.02 7.68 -16.29
CA ASP A 212 28.97 8.45 -15.60
C ASP A 212 28.93 8.14 -14.10
N LYS A 213 28.99 6.88 -13.69
CA LYS A 213 29.07 6.49 -12.27
C LYS A 213 30.28 7.08 -11.57
N GLN A 214 31.44 7.04 -12.22
CA GLN A 214 32.68 7.61 -11.67
C GLN A 214 32.57 9.14 -11.55
N GLU A 215 32.04 9.84 -12.55
CA GLU A 215 31.79 11.27 -12.48
C GLU A 215 30.83 11.63 -11.36
N GLU A 216 29.71 10.92 -11.23
CA GLU A 216 28.73 11.13 -10.16
C GLU A 216 29.33 10.93 -8.76
N ALA A 217 30.11 9.86 -8.58
CA ALA A 217 30.78 9.59 -7.32
C ALA A 217 31.79 10.70 -6.95
N LEU A 218 32.59 11.17 -7.89
CA LEU A 218 33.53 12.27 -7.67
C LEU A 218 32.79 13.58 -7.45
N LYS A 219 31.73 13.89 -8.18
CA LYS A 219 30.90 15.10 -7.98
C LYS A 219 30.24 15.10 -6.60
N ALA A 220 29.80 13.94 -6.10
CA ALA A 220 29.24 13.82 -4.76
C ALA A 220 30.21 14.27 -3.67
N MET A 221 31.54 14.12 -3.88
CA MET A 221 32.55 14.61 -2.94
C MET A 221 32.59 16.13 -2.84
N PHE A 222 32.10 16.86 -3.85
CA PHE A 222 32.01 18.32 -3.86
C PHE A 222 30.63 18.83 -3.51
N LEU A 223 29.59 18.23 -4.10
CA LEU A 223 28.22 18.74 -3.99
C LEU A 223 27.52 18.20 -2.74
N GLY A 224 27.97 17.07 -2.24
CA GLY A 224 27.24 16.26 -1.26
C GLY A 224 26.22 15.33 -1.91
N THR A 225 25.46 14.63 -1.08
CA THR A 225 24.40 13.71 -1.52
C THR A 225 23.10 13.99 -0.81
N THR A 226 22.00 13.87 -1.54
CA THR A 226 20.63 13.85 -0.97
C THR A 226 20.01 12.51 -1.25
N GLN A 227 19.43 11.91 -0.22
CA GLN A 227 18.73 10.64 -0.32
C GLN A 227 17.38 10.77 0.34
N THR A 228 16.40 10.07 -0.23
CA THR A 228 15.05 10.03 0.30
C THR A 228 14.65 8.61 0.60
N SER A 229 13.83 8.44 1.61
CA SER A 229 13.13 7.20 1.93
C SER A 229 11.74 7.54 2.41
N THR A 230 10.81 6.58 2.38
CA THR A 230 9.47 6.78 2.89
C THR A 230 9.13 5.72 3.92
N ALA A 231 8.40 6.14 4.95
CA ALA A 231 7.83 5.26 5.95
C ALA A 231 6.31 5.40 5.95
N VAL A 232 5.63 4.28 6.01
CA VAL A 232 4.16 4.22 6.06
C VAL A 232 3.74 3.64 7.40
N LYS A 233 2.80 4.30 8.08
CA LYS A 233 2.13 3.78 9.27
C LYS A 233 0.62 3.87 9.10
N VAL A 234 -0.06 2.85 9.61
CA VAL A 234 -1.52 2.73 9.56
C VAL A 234 -2.08 2.81 10.96
N PHE A 235 -3.14 3.61 11.12
CA PHE A 235 -3.83 3.82 12.39
C PHE A 235 -5.32 3.57 12.18
N ASP A 236 -5.94 2.90 13.12
CA ASP A 236 -7.39 2.74 13.15
C ASP A 236 -8.00 3.73 14.13
N TYR A 237 -9.00 4.48 13.68
CA TYR A 237 -9.70 5.50 14.46
C TYR A 237 -11.20 5.24 14.51
N VAL A 238 -11.78 5.30 15.69
CA VAL A 238 -13.23 5.12 15.90
C VAL A 238 -13.88 6.46 16.12
N PRO A 239 -14.73 6.95 15.20
CA PRO A 239 -15.45 8.19 15.39
C PRO A 239 -16.59 7.99 16.39
N VAL A 240 -16.43 8.50 17.60
CA VAL A 240 -17.46 8.43 18.66
C VAL A 240 -18.30 9.71 18.77
N GLY A 241 -17.86 10.80 18.14
CA GLY A 241 -18.50 12.10 18.16
C GLY A 241 -17.74 13.13 17.32
N GLU A 242 -18.17 14.39 17.41
CA GLU A 242 -17.46 15.50 16.78
C GLU A 242 -16.13 15.75 17.48
N VAL A 243 -15.10 15.96 16.68
CA VAL A 243 -13.76 16.30 17.13
C VAL A 243 -13.27 17.51 16.32
N ASN A 244 -12.69 18.49 17.00
CA ASN A 244 -12.20 19.71 16.36
C ASN A 244 -10.71 19.88 16.66
N LYS A 245 -9.88 19.68 15.64
CA LYS A 245 -8.42 19.89 15.68
C LYS A 245 -7.75 19.17 16.87
N GLU A 246 -8.06 17.90 17.09
CA GLU A 246 -7.34 17.08 18.05
C GLU A 246 -6.01 16.62 17.42
N VAL A 247 -4.92 16.64 18.21
CA VAL A 247 -3.64 16.10 17.78
C VAL A 247 -3.77 14.58 17.61
N PHE A 248 -3.69 14.11 16.38
CA PHE A 248 -3.79 12.69 16.04
C PHE A 248 -2.44 11.98 16.19
N LEU A 249 -1.40 12.56 15.60
CA LEU A 249 -0.02 12.13 15.67
C LEU A 249 0.92 13.31 15.40
N ARG A 250 2.22 13.07 15.43
CA ARG A 250 3.23 14.09 15.09
C ARG A 250 4.26 13.55 14.12
N ILE A 251 4.85 14.44 13.32
CA ILE A 251 5.97 14.14 12.43
C ILE A 251 7.21 14.83 13.01
N SER A 252 8.14 14.03 13.51
CA SER A 252 9.37 14.50 14.14
C SER A 252 10.56 14.32 13.19
N ASP A 253 11.44 15.32 13.09
CA ASP A 253 12.67 15.26 12.29
C ASP A 253 13.57 14.06 12.67
N PHE A 254 13.51 13.62 13.93
CA PHE A 254 14.33 12.52 14.43
C PHE A 254 13.68 11.16 14.23
N ASN A 255 12.39 11.04 14.60
CA ASN A 255 11.68 9.77 14.72
C ASN A 255 10.71 9.50 13.56
N GLY A 256 10.49 10.49 12.67
CA GLY A 256 9.47 10.41 11.64
C GLY A 256 8.06 10.42 12.26
N ILE A 257 7.20 9.48 11.83
CA ILE A 257 5.83 9.36 12.35
C ILE A 257 5.89 8.91 13.82
N SER A 258 5.51 9.78 14.75
CA SER A 258 5.56 9.59 16.19
C SER A 258 4.18 9.76 16.84
N ASN A 259 4.06 9.37 18.10
CA ASN A 259 2.82 9.50 18.86
C ASN A 259 2.49 10.98 19.14
N LYS A 260 1.22 11.26 19.43
CA LYS A 260 0.72 12.60 19.78
C LYS A 260 1.45 13.27 20.94
N ASP A 261 2.04 12.47 21.85
CA ASP A 261 2.73 12.94 23.04
C ASP A 261 4.21 13.29 22.81
N ASP A 262 4.75 13.01 21.61
CA ASP A 262 6.12 13.38 21.22
C ASP A 262 6.17 14.84 20.78
N LEU A 263 6.44 15.73 21.73
CA LEU A 263 6.46 17.19 21.48
C LEU A 263 7.58 17.67 20.55
N SER A 264 8.48 16.79 20.11
CA SER A 264 9.57 17.13 19.19
C SER A 264 9.13 17.29 17.72
N GLY A 265 7.87 16.94 17.40
CA GLY A 265 7.37 16.90 16.02
C GLY A 265 6.22 17.86 15.76
N GLU A 266 6.02 18.20 14.48
CA GLU A 266 4.87 18.97 14.01
C GLU A 266 3.59 18.12 14.10
N PRO A 267 2.49 18.67 14.65
CA PRO A 267 1.24 17.95 14.85
C PRO A 267 0.45 17.77 13.55
N LEU A 268 -0.05 16.56 13.32
CA LEU A 268 -1.13 16.28 12.40
C LEU A 268 -2.44 16.31 13.19
N TYR A 269 -3.31 17.27 12.88
CA TYR A 269 -4.60 17.43 13.53
C TYR A 269 -5.69 16.68 12.79
N LEU A 270 -6.55 16.00 13.54
CA LEU A 270 -7.77 15.37 13.04
C LEU A 270 -9.00 16.19 13.45
N SER A 271 -9.90 16.37 12.51
CA SER A 271 -11.26 16.91 12.76
C SER A 271 -12.30 15.97 12.19
N VAL A 272 -13.37 15.75 12.94
CA VAL A 272 -14.56 15.00 12.51
C VAL A 272 -15.77 15.88 12.79
N LYS A 273 -16.44 16.33 11.75
CA LYS A 273 -17.64 17.17 11.85
C LYS A 273 -18.85 16.42 11.36
N ILE A 274 -19.89 16.29 12.18
CA ILE A 274 -21.14 15.67 11.78
C ILE A 274 -21.92 16.65 10.87
N ILE A 275 -22.17 16.24 9.64
CA ILE A 275 -22.91 17.05 8.66
C ILE A 275 -24.40 16.72 8.74
N THR A 276 -24.74 15.43 8.77
CA THR A 276 -26.11 14.95 8.94
C THR A 276 -26.12 13.74 9.87
N LYS A 277 -27.14 13.67 10.71
CA LYS A 277 -27.44 12.45 11.50
C LYS A 277 -28.42 11.58 10.71
N GLY A 278 -28.26 10.27 10.79
CA GLY A 278 -29.27 9.36 10.26
C GLY A 278 -30.55 9.44 11.11
N GLU A 279 -31.68 9.42 10.44
CA GLU A 279 -32.99 9.52 11.10
C GLU A 279 -33.88 8.36 10.69
N LYS A 280 -34.78 7.94 11.59
CA LYS A 280 -35.77 6.91 11.29
C LYS A 280 -36.79 7.44 10.26
N PRO A 281 -37.23 6.57 9.33
CA PRO A 281 -38.29 6.95 8.40
C PRO A 281 -39.56 7.37 9.12
N LEU A 282 -40.17 8.45 8.62
CA LEU A 282 -41.45 8.97 9.12
C LEU A 282 -42.63 8.41 8.28
N ASP A 283 -43.78 8.29 8.89
CA ASP A 283 -45.03 8.00 8.20
C ASP A 283 -45.62 9.28 7.52
N GLU A 284 -46.75 9.12 6.84
CA GLU A 284 -47.44 10.25 6.19
C GLU A 284 -47.89 11.35 7.16
N LYS A 285 -47.90 11.06 8.46
CA LYS A 285 -48.29 12.01 9.53
C LYS A 285 -47.07 12.62 10.22
N GLY A 286 -45.85 12.29 9.76
CA GLY A 286 -44.62 12.79 10.37
C GLY A 286 -44.25 12.07 11.68
N ILE A 287 -44.81 10.87 11.94
CA ILE A 287 -44.50 10.05 13.12
C ILE A 287 -43.50 8.99 12.73
N GLU A 288 -42.54 8.68 13.60
CA GLU A 288 -41.57 7.58 13.37
C GLU A 288 -42.32 6.25 13.09
N LYS A 289 -41.98 5.62 11.97
CA LYS A 289 -42.54 4.31 11.63
C LYS A 289 -42.13 3.28 12.65
N GLN A 290 -43.08 2.48 13.14
CA GLN A 290 -42.78 1.37 14.03
C GLN A 290 -42.04 0.29 13.29
N LEU A 291 -41.12 -0.38 14.01
CA LEU A 291 -40.38 -1.52 13.46
C LEU A 291 -41.33 -2.68 13.12
N PRO A 292 -41.26 -3.23 11.90
CA PRO A 292 -42.00 -4.44 11.55
C PRO A 292 -41.61 -5.60 12.46
N LYS A 293 -42.57 -6.49 12.74
CA LYS A 293 -42.30 -7.69 13.56
C LYS A 293 -41.31 -8.60 12.86
N GLY A 294 -40.20 -8.92 13.51
CA GLY A 294 -39.14 -9.74 12.93
C GLY A 294 -38.33 -9.03 11.85
N ALA A 295 -38.27 -7.72 11.90
CA ALA A 295 -37.58 -6.89 10.93
C ALA A 295 -36.12 -7.32 10.68
N VAL A 296 -35.70 -7.21 9.42
CA VAL A 296 -34.28 -7.31 9.06
C VAL A 296 -33.63 -5.97 9.38
N MET A 297 -32.77 -5.98 10.40
CA MET A 297 -32.14 -4.77 10.90
C MET A 297 -30.97 -4.33 10.03
N TYR A 298 -30.84 -3.01 9.85
CA TYR A 298 -29.74 -2.35 9.14
C TYR A 298 -29.47 -0.97 9.75
N ASN A 299 -28.34 -0.37 9.42
CA ASN A 299 -28.02 0.99 9.84
C ASN A 299 -28.48 2.02 8.82
N ILE A 300 -29.07 3.13 9.28
CA ILE A 300 -29.21 4.36 8.51
C ILE A 300 -28.08 5.28 8.98
N PRO A 301 -26.94 5.35 8.25
CA PRO A 301 -25.77 6.06 8.71
C PRO A 301 -25.99 7.59 8.70
N GLY A 302 -25.26 8.29 9.55
CA GLY A 302 -25.07 9.73 9.40
C GLY A 302 -23.90 10.03 8.50
N LYS A 303 -23.73 11.29 8.10
CA LYS A 303 -22.59 11.77 7.30
C LYS A 303 -21.68 12.65 8.12
N ALA A 304 -20.39 12.42 8.03
CA ALA A 304 -19.38 13.25 8.66
C ALA A 304 -18.31 13.66 7.66
N GLN A 305 -17.83 14.88 7.80
CA GLN A 305 -16.63 15.35 7.14
C GLN A 305 -15.43 15.04 8.04
N VAL A 306 -14.46 14.35 7.48
CA VAL A 306 -13.18 14.05 8.12
C VAL A 306 -12.14 14.91 7.45
N SER A 307 -11.40 15.70 8.22
CA SER A 307 -10.29 16.49 7.71
C SER A 307 -9.05 16.31 8.56
N LEU A 308 -7.89 16.37 7.88
CA LEU A 308 -6.56 16.32 8.49
C LEU A 308 -5.79 17.58 8.09
N ILE A 309 -5.19 18.23 9.09
CA ILE A 309 -4.46 19.49 8.92
C ILE A 309 -3.03 19.27 9.40
N TYR A 310 -2.06 19.61 8.56
CA TYR A 310 -0.65 19.55 8.87
C TYR A 310 0.03 20.86 8.43
N ASP A 311 0.86 21.42 9.30
CA ASP A 311 1.57 22.71 9.05
C ASP A 311 0.63 23.84 8.59
N GLY A 312 -0.60 23.88 9.13
CA GLY A 312 -1.61 24.87 8.80
C GLY A 312 -2.39 24.62 7.51
N GLU A 313 -2.03 23.62 6.72
CA GLU A 313 -2.70 23.25 5.47
C GLU A 313 -3.61 22.03 5.65
N GLU A 314 -4.76 22.03 4.97
CA GLU A 314 -5.66 20.89 4.93
C GLU A 314 -5.11 19.85 3.92
N VAL A 315 -4.52 18.78 4.44
CA VAL A 315 -3.87 17.73 3.64
C VAL A 315 -4.83 16.62 3.23
N PHE A 316 -5.98 16.54 3.89
CA PHE A 316 -7.07 15.61 3.56
C PHE A 316 -8.42 16.18 4.00
N SER A 317 -9.45 16.01 3.18
CA SER A 317 -10.84 16.39 3.52
C SER A 317 -11.83 15.62 2.65
N GLU A 318 -12.56 14.69 3.26
CA GLU A 318 -13.59 13.91 2.57
C GLU A 318 -14.81 13.64 3.46
N MET A 319 -15.95 13.34 2.82
CA MET A 319 -17.18 12.94 3.49
C MET A 319 -17.32 11.44 3.56
N PHE A 320 -17.67 10.93 4.75
CA PHE A 320 -17.90 9.53 5.01
C PHE A 320 -19.28 9.29 5.62
N ASP A 321 -19.85 8.15 5.26
CA ASP A 321 -21.00 7.61 5.97
C ASP A 321 -20.52 6.88 7.23
N VAL A 322 -21.12 7.19 8.39
CA VAL A 322 -20.71 6.68 9.70
C VAL A 322 -21.91 6.08 10.41
N ALA A 323 -21.85 4.79 10.71
CA ALA A 323 -22.93 4.06 11.35
C ALA A 323 -23.30 4.66 12.73
N GLN A 324 -22.32 5.02 13.55
CA GLN A 324 -22.50 5.56 14.91
C GLN A 324 -23.19 6.93 14.94
N PHE A 325 -23.20 7.66 13.82
CA PHE A 325 -23.87 8.96 13.70
C PHE A 325 -25.28 8.81 13.14
N GLY A 326 -25.74 7.58 13.01
CA GLY A 326 -27.04 7.23 12.51
C GLY A 326 -27.94 6.54 13.52
N VAL A 327 -28.91 5.82 12.98
CA VAL A 327 -29.87 5.02 13.75
C VAL A 327 -30.04 3.64 13.14
N GLU A 328 -30.40 2.68 13.96
CA GLU A 328 -30.78 1.36 13.48
C GLU A 328 -32.26 1.36 13.11
N TYR A 329 -32.55 0.71 12.00
CA TYR A 329 -33.92 0.54 11.53
C TYR A 329 -34.12 -0.85 10.91
N GLY A 330 -35.35 -1.26 10.66
CA GLY A 330 -35.67 -2.59 10.16
C GLY A 330 -36.61 -2.59 8.98
N LEU A 331 -36.32 -3.45 8.00
CA LEU A 331 -37.21 -3.74 6.88
C LEU A 331 -38.13 -4.91 7.16
N ASP A 332 -39.34 -4.88 6.57
CA ASP A 332 -40.28 -6.01 6.68
C ASP A 332 -39.70 -7.25 6.00
N PRO A 333 -39.58 -8.39 6.72
CA PRO A 333 -39.10 -9.63 6.14
C PRO A 333 -39.96 -10.12 4.96
N ALA A 334 -41.22 -9.70 4.88
CA ALA A 334 -42.14 -10.06 3.80
C ALA A 334 -41.62 -9.60 2.42
N LEU A 335 -40.84 -8.52 2.36
CA LEU A 335 -40.21 -8.04 1.14
C LEU A 335 -39.30 -9.10 0.49
N PHE A 336 -38.61 -9.88 1.32
CA PHE A 336 -37.61 -10.87 0.87
C PHE A 336 -38.19 -12.23 0.64
N THR A 337 -39.44 -12.48 1.10
CA THR A 337 -40.10 -13.78 1.06
C THR A 337 -41.22 -13.88 0.02
N ASP A 338 -41.46 -12.84 -0.79
CA ASP A 338 -42.44 -12.88 -1.87
C ASP A 338 -42.03 -13.94 -2.89
N LYS A 339 -42.99 -14.85 -3.18
CA LYS A 339 -42.75 -15.98 -4.10
C LYS A 339 -42.65 -15.58 -5.57
N LYS A 340 -43.27 -14.45 -5.94
CA LYS A 340 -43.31 -13.97 -7.33
C LYS A 340 -42.20 -12.95 -7.63
N LYS A 341 -41.91 -12.06 -6.70
CA LYS A 341 -40.98 -10.95 -6.85
C LYS A 341 -40.24 -10.71 -5.54
N PRO A 342 -39.35 -11.64 -5.11
CA PRO A 342 -38.61 -11.43 -3.89
C PRO A 342 -37.67 -10.22 -4.06
N ALA A 343 -37.60 -9.36 -3.06
CA ALA A 343 -36.60 -8.29 -3.04
C ALA A 343 -35.21 -8.86 -2.76
N TYR A 344 -34.20 -8.22 -3.30
CA TYR A 344 -32.80 -8.40 -2.90
C TYR A 344 -32.25 -7.11 -2.27
N MET A 345 -31.20 -7.25 -1.48
CA MET A 345 -30.53 -6.12 -0.84
C MET A 345 -29.04 -6.39 -0.70
N LYS A 346 -28.23 -5.33 -0.93
CA LYS A 346 -26.80 -5.31 -0.58
C LYS A 346 -26.56 -4.30 0.52
N PHE A 347 -25.75 -4.67 1.48
CA PHE A 347 -25.35 -3.80 2.57
C PHE A 347 -24.01 -3.14 2.26
N HIS A 348 -23.84 -1.91 2.73
CA HIS A 348 -22.55 -1.23 2.68
C HIS A 348 -21.63 -1.81 3.76
N PRO A 349 -20.47 -2.38 3.39
CA PRO A 349 -19.63 -3.12 4.33
C PRO A 349 -19.14 -2.29 5.52
N ALA A 350 -18.88 -1.00 5.33
CA ALA A 350 -18.36 -0.13 6.38
C ALA A 350 -19.44 0.35 7.36
N THR A 351 -20.70 0.43 6.93
CA THR A 351 -21.77 1.03 7.74
C THR A 351 -22.91 0.07 8.06
N GLY A 352 -23.09 -1.01 7.30
CA GLY A 352 -24.27 -1.86 7.37
C GLY A 352 -25.54 -1.18 6.88
N GLY A 353 -25.42 -0.06 6.19
CA GLY A 353 -26.52 0.64 5.52
C GLY A 353 -26.93 -0.02 4.21
N ILE A 354 -28.06 0.38 3.64
CA ILE A 354 -28.50 -0.11 2.34
C ILE A 354 -27.65 0.53 1.25
N MET A 355 -26.94 -0.29 0.49
CA MET A 355 -26.20 0.12 -0.70
C MET A 355 -27.05 -0.02 -1.96
N GLU A 356 -27.78 -1.11 -2.06
CA GLU A 356 -28.62 -1.43 -3.21
C GLU A 356 -29.83 -2.24 -2.75
N ILE A 357 -31.02 -1.93 -3.29
CA ILE A 357 -32.24 -2.71 -3.09
C ILE A 357 -32.98 -2.80 -4.42
N GLY A 358 -33.49 -3.97 -4.73
CA GLY A 358 -34.23 -4.21 -5.97
C GLY A 358 -35.09 -5.47 -5.89
N VAL A 359 -35.62 -5.89 -7.04
CA VAL A 359 -36.45 -7.10 -7.16
C VAL A 359 -35.70 -8.13 -8.01
N VAL A 360 -35.69 -9.38 -7.56
CA VAL A 360 -35.08 -10.49 -8.33
C VAL A 360 -36.00 -10.81 -9.51
N GLU A 361 -35.54 -10.56 -10.74
CA GLU A 361 -36.23 -10.97 -11.94
C GLU A 361 -36.10 -12.50 -12.13
N GLN A 362 -37.23 -13.16 -12.38
CA GLN A 362 -37.24 -14.61 -12.63
C GLN A 362 -36.46 -14.92 -13.92
N GLY A 363 -35.23 -15.40 -13.75
CA GLY A 363 -34.29 -15.75 -14.84
C GLY A 363 -32.82 -15.50 -14.53
N GLN A 364 -32.49 -14.74 -13.50
CA GLN A 364 -31.10 -14.42 -13.14
C GLN A 364 -30.52 -15.28 -12.01
N VAL A 365 -31.25 -16.25 -11.47
CA VAL A 365 -30.62 -17.24 -10.59
C VAL A 365 -29.84 -18.24 -11.44
N LYS A 366 -28.73 -17.80 -12.02
CA LYS A 366 -27.65 -18.70 -12.40
C LYS A 366 -27.09 -19.23 -11.07
N LYS A 367 -27.42 -20.50 -10.78
CA LYS A 367 -26.64 -21.29 -9.81
C LYS A 367 -25.18 -21.17 -10.24
N THR A 368 -24.42 -20.34 -9.57
CA THR A 368 -22.96 -20.41 -9.64
C THR A 368 -22.63 -21.74 -8.99
N ALA A 369 -22.35 -22.74 -9.84
CA ALA A 369 -21.87 -24.04 -9.41
C ALA A 369 -20.69 -23.79 -8.48
N ALA A 370 -20.65 -24.52 -7.38
CA ALA A 370 -19.51 -24.58 -6.48
C ALA A 370 -18.23 -24.56 -7.32
N VAL A 371 -17.38 -23.61 -7.09
CA VAL A 371 -16.02 -23.58 -7.64
C VAL A 371 -15.38 -24.86 -7.13
N LYS A 372 -15.27 -25.87 -8.00
CA LYS A 372 -14.32 -26.94 -7.80
C LYS A 372 -12.97 -26.24 -7.73
N VAL A 373 -12.34 -26.33 -6.59
CA VAL A 373 -10.91 -26.08 -6.46
C VAL A 373 -10.28 -27.13 -7.38
N GLU A 374 -9.88 -26.72 -8.57
CA GLU A 374 -8.95 -27.49 -9.38
C GLU A 374 -7.62 -27.44 -8.61
N GLU A 375 -7.24 -28.59 -8.07
CA GLU A 375 -5.89 -28.84 -7.61
C GLU A 375 -4.95 -28.50 -8.78
N GLU A 376 -4.04 -27.57 -8.56
CA GLU A 376 -2.93 -27.31 -9.49
C GLU A 376 -2.21 -28.65 -9.75
N PRO A 377 -1.96 -29.02 -11.02
CA PRO A 377 -1.19 -30.22 -11.30
C PRO A 377 0.23 -30.02 -10.75
N SER A 378 0.63 -30.90 -9.86
CA SER A 378 1.98 -31.05 -9.38
C SER A 378 2.94 -31.12 -10.58
N VAL A 379 3.85 -30.13 -10.66
CA VAL A 379 4.92 -30.12 -11.65
C VAL A 379 5.89 -31.23 -11.27
N GLU A 380 5.83 -32.37 -11.97
CA GLU A 380 6.88 -33.36 -12.00
C GLU A 380 8.13 -32.74 -12.65
N PRO A 381 9.32 -32.97 -12.10
CA PRO A 381 10.56 -32.50 -12.69
C PRO A 381 10.81 -33.22 -14.03
N ALA A 382 11.03 -32.45 -15.08
CA ALA A 382 11.38 -32.94 -16.41
C ALA A 382 12.60 -33.85 -16.39
N PRO A 383 12.59 -34.98 -17.14
CA PRO A 383 13.74 -35.86 -17.24
C PRO A 383 14.87 -35.20 -18.06
N VAL A 384 16.07 -35.36 -17.54
CA VAL A 384 17.35 -35.03 -18.18
C VAL A 384 17.45 -35.82 -19.50
N VAL A 385 17.50 -35.11 -20.61
CA VAL A 385 17.77 -35.71 -21.94
C VAL A 385 19.27 -35.69 -22.15
N GLU A 386 19.87 -36.88 -22.17
CA GLU A 386 21.23 -37.16 -22.68
C GLU A 386 21.30 -36.87 -24.19
N GLU A 387 22.36 -36.13 -24.58
CA GLU A 387 22.73 -35.92 -25.96
C GLU A 387 23.19 -37.24 -26.60
N GLU A 388 22.45 -37.74 -27.57
CA GLU A 388 22.99 -38.67 -28.56
C GLU A 388 23.21 -37.95 -29.91
N LYS A 389 24.50 -37.94 -30.31
CA LYS A 389 24.95 -37.57 -31.65
C LYS A 389 24.41 -38.56 -32.68
N LYS A 390 23.82 -38.02 -33.76
CA LYS A 390 23.79 -38.71 -35.06
C LYS A 390 24.02 -37.77 -36.24
N GLU A 391 24.96 -38.24 -37.03
CA GLU A 391 25.60 -37.78 -38.23
C GLU A 391 24.68 -37.36 -39.39
N GLU A 392 25.27 -36.46 -40.18
CA GLU A 392 25.11 -36.06 -41.57
C GLU A 392 24.26 -36.92 -42.49
N LYS A 393 23.46 -36.22 -43.31
CA LYS A 393 23.40 -36.49 -44.77
C LYS A 393 23.06 -35.20 -45.53
N LYS A 394 24.03 -34.85 -46.41
CA LYS A 394 23.95 -33.84 -47.47
C LYS A 394 22.87 -34.19 -48.50
N GLU A 395 22.16 -33.25 -49.00
CA GLU A 395 21.75 -33.16 -50.42
C GLU A 395 21.57 -31.68 -50.81
N GLU A 396 22.39 -31.25 -51.76
CA GLU A 396 22.37 -30.04 -52.57
C GLU A 396 21.50 -30.26 -53.83
N PRO A 397 21.43 -29.29 -54.76
CA PRO A 397 20.52 -28.16 -54.86
C PRO A 397 19.66 -28.18 -56.13
N LYS A 398 18.72 -27.25 -56.30
CA LYS A 398 18.22 -26.89 -57.63
C LYS A 398 17.96 -25.38 -57.74
N GLU A 399 18.85 -24.81 -58.55
CA GLU A 399 18.80 -23.52 -59.23
C GLU A 399 17.51 -23.30 -60.01
N LYS A 400 16.95 -22.08 -59.99
CA LYS A 400 16.34 -21.44 -61.14
C LYS A 400 16.51 -19.93 -61.12
N LYS A 401 17.28 -19.47 -62.10
CA LYS A 401 17.51 -18.10 -62.55
C LYS A 401 16.23 -17.41 -62.99
N LYS A 402 16.19 -16.08 -62.83
CA LYS A 402 15.92 -15.03 -63.82
C LYS A 402 16.03 -13.68 -63.12
N LYS A 403 17.06 -12.89 -63.44
CA LYS A 403 17.23 -11.86 -64.46
C LYS A 403 16.30 -10.66 -64.25
N GLY A 404 16.93 -9.52 -64.00
CA GLY A 404 16.79 -8.29 -64.75
C GLY A 404 16.82 -7.04 -63.90
N ASN A 405 17.93 -6.36 -64.07
CA ASN A 405 18.24 -4.99 -64.46
C ASN A 405 17.84 -3.89 -63.44
N ILE A 406 18.83 -3.17 -62.89
CA ILE A 406 19.78 -2.15 -63.42
C ILE A 406 19.11 -0.76 -63.61
N PHE A 407 19.74 0.25 -62.96
CA PHE A 407 19.73 1.70 -63.21
C PHE A 407 18.42 2.44 -62.91
N ASP A 408 18.38 3.64 -62.41
CA ASP A 408 19.27 4.80 -62.26
C ASP A 408 18.64 5.77 -61.27
N ILE A 409 19.49 6.49 -60.53
CA ILE A 409 19.93 7.89 -60.66
C ILE A 409 19.00 8.91 -59.94
N PHE A 410 19.65 9.66 -59.06
CA PHE A 410 19.53 11.09 -58.70
C PHE A 410 18.13 11.78 -58.81
N ASP A 411 17.59 12.29 -57.75
CA ASP A 411 17.74 13.71 -57.34
C ASP A 411 17.45 13.85 -55.83
#